data_9eb91a5d2a8d5a818f43f6f39dc09c05
#
_entry.id   9eb91a5d2a8d5a818f43f6f39dc09c05
#
_cell.length_a   1.000
_cell.length_b   1.000
_cell.length_c   1.000
_cell.angle_alpha   90.00
_cell.angle_beta   90.00
_cell.angle_gamma   90.00
#
_symmetry.space_group_name_H-M   'P 1'
#
loop_
_entity.id
_entity.type
_entity.pdbx_description
1 polymer ?
#
loop_
_entity_poly.entity_id
_entity_poly.type
_entity_poly.pdbx_seq_one_letter_code
_entity_poly.pdbx_strand_id
1 'polypeptide(L)'
;MIDPENVPAVGLEEVVARYVLASKASKLVYEDGDAKWQLFCPYRYVELSVNRHLHCIEKEIWQFGRGVAEHQGKTLQGRFDLRAGDCTVDSLSVKATPIPPPNDVPMNPNHADIVGFPETKPDQKVLGLKLADKAGKRIEPPATEVEK
;
A
#
# COMPACT_ATOMS: atom_id res chain seq x y z
N MET A 1 8.81 -11.60 8.00
CA MET A 1 9.07 -10.61 6.93
C MET A 1 10.20 -11.06 6.02
N ILE A 2 10.32 -10.44 4.87
CA ILE A 2 11.37 -10.79 3.92
C ILE A 2 12.76 -10.56 4.54
N ASP A 3 13.70 -11.46 4.25
CA ASP A 3 15.10 -11.28 4.65
C ASP A 3 15.66 -10.07 3.89
N PRO A 4 16.09 -9.00 4.60
CA PRO A 4 16.56 -7.79 3.91
C PRO A 4 17.81 -8.00 3.04
N GLU A 5 18.52 -9.09 3.21
CA GLU A 5 19.70 -9.38 2.38
C GLU A 5 19.36 -10.25 1.17
N ASN A 6 18.13 -10.73 1.06
CA ASN A 6 17.68 -11.60 -0.03
C ASN A 6 16.26 -11.25 -0.43
N VAL A 7 16.07 -10.04 -0.96
CA VAL A 7 14.75 -9.56 -1.35
C VAL A 7 14.42 -10.03 -2.77
N PRO A 8 13.46 -10.93 -2.94
CA PRO A 8 13.11 -11.43 -4.28
C PRO A 8 12.29 -10.41 -5.07
N ALA A 9 12.31 -10.54 -6.38
CA ALA A 9 11.40 -9.78 -7.23
C ALA A 9 9.96 -10.10 -6.86
N VAL A 10 9.05 -9.18 -7.13
CA VAL A 10 7.63 -9.37 -6.82
C VAL A 10 7.01 -10.35 -7.79
N GLY A 11 6.39 -11.41 -7.25
CA GLY A 11 5.66 -12.38 -8.05
C GLY A 11 4.22 -11.92 -8.29
N LEU A 12 3.65 -12.31 -9.42
CA LEU A 12 2.28 -11.88 -9.76
C LEU A 12 1.22 -12.41 -8.80
N GLU A 13 1.51 -13.52 -8.12
CA GLU A 13 0.57 -14.12 -7.17
C GLU A 13 0.67 -13.52 -5.77
N GLU A 14 1.69 -12.73 -5.50
CA GLU A 14 1.83 -12.10 -4.20
C GLU A 14 0.69 -11.13 -3.92
N VAL A 15 0.35 -11.01 -2.63
CA VAL A 15 -0.59 -10.00 -2.17
C VAL A 15 0.20 -8.82 -1.65
N VAL A 16 -0.23 -7.62 -2.00
CA VAL A 16 0.34 -6.37 -1.50
C VAL A 16 -0.76 -5.57 -0.81
N ALA A 17 -0.36 -4.83 0.22
CA ALA A 17 -1.27 -3.99 0.98
C ALA A 17 -1.07 -2.52 0.61
N ARG A 18 -2.18 -1.82 0.35
CA ARG A 18 -2.18 -0.37 0.26
C ARG A 18 -2.84 0.17 1.54
N TYR A 19 -2.07 0.85 2.38
CA TYR A 19 -2.58 1.37 3.64
C TYR A 19 -3.40 2.63 3.42
N VAL A 20 -4.46 2.76 4.20
CA VAL A 20 -5.31 3.95 4.20
C VAL A 20 -4.78 4.89 5.29
N LEU A 21 -4.06 5.92 4.88
CA LEU A 21 -3.42 6.87 5.80
C LEU A 21 -4.09 8.24 5.61
N ALA A 22 -4.95 8.60 6.55
CA ALA A 22 -5.69 9.85 6.44
C ALA A 22 -6.25 10.22 7.81
N SER A 23 -6.61 11.51 7.98
CA SER A 23 -7.26 11.97 9.22
C SER A 23 -8.64 11.33 9.38
N LYS A 24 -9.32 11.05 8.28
CA LYS A 24 -10.63 10.37 8.27
C LYS A 24 -10.65 9.35 7.13
N ALA A 25 -11.22 8.18 7.40
CA ALA A 25 -11.34 7.13 6.40
C ALA A 25 -12.15 7.61 5.18
N SER A 26 -13.16 8.44 5.40
CA SER A 26 -14.04 8.94 4.34
C SER A 26 -13.33 9.73 3.25
N LYS A 27 -12.11 10.15 3.47
CA LYS A 27 -11.32 10.82 2.42
C LYS A 27 -10.89 9.87 1.32
N LEU A 28 -10.69 8.58 1.65
CA LEU A 28 -10.11 7.59 0.76
C LEU A 28 -10.99 6.35 0.58
N VAL A 29 -12.06 6.22 1.36
CA VAL A 29 -12.91 5.03 1.37
C VAL A 29 -14.37 5.48 1.39
N TYR A 30 -15.21 4.85 0.55
CA TYR A 30 -16.65 5.06 0.56
C TYR A 30 -17.28 4.40 1.79
N GLU A 31 -18.51 4.79 2.12
CA GLU A 31 -19.23 4.24 3.26
C GLU A 31 -19.37 2.72 3.20
N ASP A 32 -19.54 2.18 2.00
CA ASP A 32 -19.73 0.74 1.80
C ASP A 32 -18.39 -0.03 1.88
N GLY A 33 -17.28 0.66 2.06
CA GLY A 33 -15.96 0.04 2.20
C GLY A 33 -15.15 -0.05 0.93
N ASP A 34 -15.67 0.43 -0.19
CA ASP A 34 -14.91 0.45 -1.44
C ASP A 34 -13.88 1.58 -1.44
N ALA A 35 -12.77 1.37 -2.11
CA ALA A 35 -11.71 2.38 -2.20
C ALA A 35 -12.12 3.49 -3.16
N LYS A 36 -11.75 4.72 -2.80
CA LYS A 36 -11.83 5.84 -3.73
C LYS A 36 -10.57 5.86 -4.59
N TRP A 37 -10.69 6.39 -5.81
CA TRP A 37 -9.54 6.41 -6.72
C TRP A 37 -8.35 7.20 -6.17
N GLN A 38 -8.59 8.16 -5.29
CA GLN A 38 -7.54 8.98 -4.68
C GLN A 38 -6.52 8.14 -3.90
N LEU A 39 -6.98 7.03 -3.33
CA LEU A 39 -6.09 6.13 -2.58
C LEU A 39 -5.00 5.56 -3.49
N PHE A 40 -5.30 5.42 -4.78
CA PHE A 40 -4.40 4.82 -5.76
C PHE A 40 -3.88 5.83 -6.78
N CYS A 41 -3.83 7.12 -6.40
CA CYS A 41 -3.32 8.18 -7.26
C CYS A 41 -2.14 8.87 -6.56
N PRO A 42 -0.90 8.57 -6.97
CA PRO A 42 0.27 9.12 -6.28
C PRO A 42 0.63 10.56 -6.68
N TYR A 43 -0.17 11.18 -7.52
CA TYR A 43 0.12 12.54 -8.01
C TYR A 43 0.55 13.44 -6.82
N ARG A 44 1.66 14.05 -6.90
CA ARG A 44 2.58 14.46 -7.99
C ARG A 44 3.72 13.48 -8.28
N TYR A 45 3.71 12.34 -7.65
CA TYR A 45 4.71 11.32 -7.88
C TYR A 45 4.19 10.35 -8.95
N VAL A 46 5.05 9.44 -9.39
CA VAL A 46 4.71 8.45 -10.41
C VAL A 46 4.86 7.02 -9.90
N GLU A 47 5.10 6.87 -8.61
CA GLU A 47 5.14 5.57 -7.96
C GLU A 47 4.27 5.59 -6.71
N LEU A 48 3.60 4.46 -6.45
CA LEU A 48 2.67 4.32 -5.34
C LEU A 48 3.19 3.25 -4.39
N SER A 49 3.40 3.62 -3.13
CA SER A 49 3.90 2.71 -2.11
C SER A 49 2.89 1.64 -1.73
N VAL A 50 3.35 0.40 -1.66
CA VAL A 50 2.58 -0.73 -1.14
C VAL A 50 3.49 -1.58 -0.28
N ASN A 51 2.91 -2.52 0.47
CA ASN A 51 3.67 -3.41 1.34
C ASN A 51 3.39 -4.86 0.96
N ARG A 52 4.44 -5.66 0.77
CA ARG A 52 4.31 -7.06 0.38
C ARG A 52 3.93 -7.91 1.60
N HIS A 53 3.00 -8.83 1.39
CA HIS A 53 2.63 -9.81 2.43
C HIS A 53 3.64 -10.95 2.54
N LEU A 54 4.51 -11.12 1.56
CA LEU A 54 5.44 -12.23 1.47
C LEU A 54 6.23 -12.42 2.76
N HIS A 55 6.18 -13.62 3.33
CA HIS A 55 6.87 -13.99 4.58
C HIS A 55 6.42 -13.17 5.80
N CYS A 56 5.24 -12.57 5.75
CA CYS A 56 4.68 -11.81 6.86
C CYS A 56 3.51 -12.53 7.50
N ILE A 57 3.46 -12.48 8.83
CA ILE A 57 2.23 -12.79 9.54
C ILE A 57 1.37 -11.53 9.59
N GLU A 58 0.10 -11.68 9.89
CA GLU A 58 -0.87 -10.58 9.90
C GLU A 58 -0.40 -9.43 10.81
N LYS A 59 0.14 -9.74 11.97
CA LYS A 59 0.64 -8.74 12.91
C LYS A 59 1.73 -7.86 12.28
N GLU A 60 2.64 -8.46 11.51
CA GLU A 60 3.71 -7.71 10.85
C GLU A 60 3.19 -6.77 9.79
N ILE A 61 2.17 -7.21 9.05
CA ILE A 61 1.55 -6.38 8.02
C ILE A 61 0.99 -5.10 8.65
N TRP A 62 0.30 -5.23 9.78
CA TRP A 62 -0.22 -4.07 10.50
C TRP A 62 0.88 -3.21 11.13
N GLN A 63 1.97 -3.84 11.59
CA GLN A 63 3.10 -3.11 12.16
C GLN A 63 3.75 -2.19 11.13
N PHE A 64 3.91 -2.65 9.89
CA PHE A 64 4.42 -1.80 8.82
C PHE A 64 3.50 -0.61 8.58
N GLY A 65 2.20 -0.83 8.54
CA GLY A 65 1.23 0.25 8.37
C GLY A 65 1.27 1.27 9.50
N ARG A 66 1.36 0.81 10.74
CA ARG A 66 1.45 1.70 11.90
C ARG A 66 2.74 2.51 11.88
N GLY A 67 3.86 1.87 11.48
CA GLY A 67 5.14 2.56 11.38
C GLY A 67 5.10 3.72 10.40
N VAL A 68 4.51 3.49 9.22
CA VAL A 68 4.37 4.55 8.23
C VAL A 68 3.44 5.65 8.71
N ALA A 69 2.30 5.28 9.32
CA ALA A 69 1.34 6.24 9.85
C ALA A 69 2.01 7.16 10.88
N GLU A 70 2.75 6.56 11.81
CA GLU A 70 3.46 7.31 12.84
C GLU A 70 4.51 8.25 12.23
N HIS A 71 5.29 7.73 11.28
CA HIS A 71 6.32 8.53 10.60
C HIS A 71 5.73 9.73 9.88
N GLN A 72 4.54 9.57 9.28
CA GLN A 72 3.89 10.64 8.52
C GLN A 72 2.95 11.50 9.37
N GLY A 73 2.77 11.17 10.66
CA GLY A 73 1.83 11.89 11.52
C GLY A 73 0.39 11.72 11.08
N LYS A 74 0.04 10.55 10.53
CA LYS A 74 -1.31 10.25 10.06
C LYS A 74 -1.92 9.11 10.84
N THR A 75 -3.22 8.91 10.70
CA THR A 75 -3.93 7.80 11.33
C THR A 75 -4.08 6.65 10.32
N LEU A 76 -3.79 5.44 10.77
CA LEU A 76 -4.02 4.23 9.97
C LEU A 76 -5.49 3.87 10.05
N GLN A 77 -6.19 4.02 8.92
CA GLN A 77 -7.64 3.80 8.82
C GLN A 77 -7.99 2.43 8.24
N GLY A 78 -6.99 1.62 7.91
CA GLY A 78 -7.19 0.31 7.33
C GLY A 78 -6.23 0.02 6.21
N ARG A 79 -6.53 -1.04 5.46
CA ARG A 79 -5.74 -1.39 4.29
C ARG A 79 -6.62 -2.06 3.24
N PHE A 80 -6.14 -2.04 2.01
CA PHE A 80 -6.70 -2.83 0.92
C PHE A 80 -5.64 -3.80 0.46
N ASP A 81 -6.04 -5.05 0.25
CA ASP A 81 -5.15 -6.08 -0.25
C ASP A 81 -5.43 -6.31 -1.73
N LEU A 82 -4.38 -6.36 -2.54
CA LEU A 82 -4.47 -6.63 -3.97
C LEU A 82 -3.43 -7.68 -4.34
N ARG A 83 -3.75 -8.52 -5.33
CA ARG A 83 -2.72 -9.36 -5.92
C ARG A 83 -1.83 -8.47 -6.80
N ALA A 84 -0.54 -8.73 -6.76
CA ALA A 84 0.39 -7.94 -7.58
C ALA A 84 0.02 -7.99 -9.07
N GLY A 85 -0.43 -9.16 -9.55
CA GLY A 85 -0.89 -9.30 -10.93
C GLY A 85 -2.05 -8.39 -11.28
N ASP A 86 -2.93 -8.12 -10.33
CA ASP A 86 -4.07 -7.20 -10.53
C ASP A 86 -3.63 -5.74 -10.55
N CYS A 87 -2.40 -5.46 -10.11
CA CYS A 87 -1.85 -4.12 -10.16
C CYS A 87 -1.10 -3.83 -11.45
N THR A 88 -1.03 -4.80 -12.38
CA THR A 88 -0.29 -4.63 -13.62
C THR A 88 -1.23 -4.21 -14.77
N VAL A 89 -2.11 -3.24 -14.46
CA VAL A 89 -3.01 -2.69 -15.48
C VAL A 89 -2.27 -1.67 -16.34
N ASP A 90 -2.51 -1.73 -17.63
CA ASP A 90 -1.91 -0.79 -18.62
C ASP A 90 -0.37 -0.73 -18.46
N SER A 91 0.17 0.43 -18.12
CA SER A 91 1.61 0.64 -17.99
C SER A 91 2.19 0.26 -16.62
N LEU A 92 1.35 -0.18 -15.68
CA LEU A 92 1.78 -0.40 -14.30
C LEU A 92 2.47 -1.74 -14.09
N SER A 93 3.42 -1.76 -13.16
CA SER A 93 4.03 -2.98 -12.65
C SER A 93 4.41 -2.77 -11.19
N VAL A 94 4.66 -3.87 -10.47
CA VAL A 94 5.02 -3.80 -9.05
C VAL A 94 6.48 -4.19 -8.92
N LYS A 95 7.27 -3.32 -8.30
CA LYS A 95 8.69 -3.55 -8.10
C LYS A 95 9.07 -3.56 -6.63
N ALA A 96 9.92 -4.49 -6.24
CA ALA A 96 10.50 -4.51 -4.91
C ALA A 96 11.37 -3.26 -4.72
N THR A 97 11.08 -2.51 -3.68
CA THR A 97 11.82 -1.29 -3.33
C THR A 97 12.07 -1.28 -1.83
N PRO A 98 12.85 -2.27 -1.33
CA PRO A 98 13.07 -2.39 0.13
C PRO A 98 13.71 -1.13 0.70
N ILE A 99 13.34 -0.80 1.92
CA ILE A 99 13.89 0.36 2.63
C ILE A 99 14.91 -0.15 3.65
N PRO A 100 16.22 0.10 3.43
CA PRO A 100 17.24 -0.39 4.35
C PRO A 100 17.41 0.52 5.56
N PRO A 101 18.00 -0.01 6.67
CA PRO A 101 18.45 0.82 7.77
C PRO A 101 19.84 1.38 7.47
N PRO A 102 20.31 2.46 8.14
CA PRO A 102 19.47 3.46 8.79
C PRO A 102 18.87 4.41 7.78
N ASN A 103 17.69 4.93 8.07
CA ASN A 103 17.01 5.84 7.16
C ASN A 103 16.06 6.73 7.95
N ASP A 104 15.62 7.84 7.34
CA ASP A 104 14.63 8.71 7.94
C ASP A 104 13.27 8.02 8.06
N VAL A 105 13.00 7.07 7.19
CA VAL A 105 11.77 6.26 7.25
C VAL A 105 12.09 4.91 7.92
N PRO A 106 11.09 4.25 8.50
CA PRO A 106 11.31 2.94 9.12
C PRO A 106 11.83 1.91 8.12
N MET A 107 12.78 1.08 8.55
CA MET A 107 13.30 -0.02 7.75
C MET A 107 12.15 -0.94 7.36
N ASN A 108 12.10 -1.35 6.09
CA ASN A 108 11.05 -2.22 5.60
C ASN A 108 11.50 -3.05 4.39
N PRO A 109 11.90 -4.32 4.60
CA PRO A 109 12.29 -5.18 3.48
C PRO A 109 11.12 -5.60 2.59
N ASN A 110 9.89 -5.40 3.06
CA ASN A 110 8.67 -5.74 2.33
C ASN A 110 8.10 -4.58 1.52
N HIS A 111 8.78 -3.43 1.50
CA HIS A 111 8.30 -2.29 0.74
C HIS A 111 8.39 -2.56 -0.76
N ALA A 112 7.37 -2.13 -1.49
CA ALA A 112 7.35 -2.20 -2.94
C ALA A 112 6.64 -0.95 -3.48
N ASP A 113 6.83 -0.68 -4.75
CA ASP A 113 6.12 0.41 -5.43
C ASP A 113 5.40 -0.12 -6.65
N ILE A 114 4.19 0.40 -6.87
CA ILE A 114 3.53 0.26 -8.16
C ILE A 114 4.09 1.41 -8.99
N VAL A 115 4.75 1.08 -10.08
CA VAL A 115 5.45 2.04 -10.95
C VAL A 115 4.81 2.10 -12.33
N GLY A 116 5.12 3.14 -13.09
CA GLY A 116 4.60 3.30 -14.45
C GLY A 116 3.42 4.25 -14.55
N PHE A 117 3.09 4.98 -13.48
CA PHE A 117 2.04 5.98 -13.54
C PHE A 117 2.43 7.13 -14.49
N PRO A 118 1.47 7.64 -15.28
CA PRO A 118 1.71 8.84 -16.08
C PRO A 118 1.86 10.07 -15.19
N GLU A 119 2.35 11.16 -15.79
CA GLU A 119 2.69 12.35 -15.00
C GLU A 119 1.50 13.26 -14.68
N THR A 120 0.42 13.16 -15.43
CA THR A 120 -0.75 14.04 -15.21
C THR A 120 -1.75 13.40 -14.27
N LYS A 121 -2.39 14.23 -13.45
CA LYS A 121 -3.41 13.76 -12.52
C LYS A 121 -4.60 13.10 -13.21
N PRO A 122 -5.16 13.68 -14.29
CA PRO A 122 -6.29 13.03 -14.97
C PRO A 122 -5.97 11.63 -15.48
N ASP A 123 -4.75 11.43 -16.00
CA ASP A 123 -4.34 10.12 -16.51
C ASP A 123 -4.11 9.14 -15.36
N GLN A 124 -3.55 9.62 -14.24
CA GLN A 124 -3.39 8.80 -13.05
C GLN A 124 -4.74 8.39 -12.46
N LYS A 125 -5.74 9.28 -12.53
CA LYS A 125 -7.08 8.97 -12.03
C LYS A 125 -7.68 7.76 -12.74
N VAL A 126 -7.48 7.65 -14.05
CA VAL A 126 -7.98 6.50 -14.82
C VAL A 126 -7.42 5.20 -14.24
N LEU A 127 -6.11 5.17 -13.96
CA LEU A 127 -5.47 3.99 -13.37
C LEU A 127 -5.93 3.77 -11.92
N GLY A 128 -6.08 4.86 -11.17
CA GLY A 128 -6.58 4.78 -9.79
C GLY A 128 -7.96 4.15 -9.71
N LEU A 129 -8.84 4.48 -10.64
CA LEU A 129 -10.17 3.88 -10.71
C LEU A 129 -10.09 2.37 -10.98
N LYS A 130 -9.18 1.96 -11.87
CA LYS A 130 -8.99 0.55 -12.18
C LYS A 130 -8.47 -0.23 -11.00
N LEU A 131 -7.50 0.33 -10.27
CA LEU A 131 -6.94 -0.32 -9.08
C LEU A 131 -7.99 -0.38 -7.96
N ALA A 132 -8.75 0.69 -7.76
CA ALA A 132 -9.79 0.71 -6.75
C ALA A 132 -10.85 -0.36 -7.00
N ASP A 133 -11.17 -0.60 -8.27
CA ASP A 133 -12.13 -1.65 -8.64
C ASP A 133 -11.64 -3.05 -8.27
N LYS A 134 -10.33 -3.27 -8.31
CA LYS A 134 -9.75 -4.59 -7.99
C LYS A 134 -9.48 -4.78 -6.50
N ALA A 135 -9.55 -3.71 -5.72
CA ALA A 135 -9.10 -3.75 -4.33
C ALA A 135 -10.08 -4.39 -3.34
N GLY A 136 -11.32 -4.58 -3.74
CA GLY A 136 -12.34 -5.14 -2.83
C GLY A 136 -12.74 -4.16 -1.75
N LYS A 137 -12.90 -4.66 -0.52
CA LYS A 137 -13.37 -3.87 0.61
C LYS A 137 -12.23 -3.55 1.58
N ARG A 138 -12.36 -2.42 2.27
CA ARG A 138 -11.40 -2.03 3.30
C ARG A 138 -11.33 -3.08 4.42
N ILE A 139 -10.13 -3.43 4.80
CA ILE A 139 -9.86 -4.25 5.98
C ILE A 139 -9.54 -3.28 7.12
N GLU A 140 -10.34 -3.30 8.18
CA GLU A 140 -10.15 -2.38 9.29
C GLU A 140 -8.99 -2.81 10.18
N PRO A 141 -8.26 -1.86 10.80
CA PRO A 141 -7.19 -2.22 11.73
C PRO A 141 -7.79 -2.98 12.92
N PRO A 142 -7.06 -3.96 13.45
CA PRO A 142 -7.55 -4.64 14.64
C PRO A 142 -7.62 -3.67 15.83
N ALA A 143 -8.53 -3.94 16.74
CA ALA A 143 -8.59 -3.19 17.97
C ALA A 143 -7.25 -3.38 18.67
N THR A 144 -6.69 -2.27 19.07
CA THR A 144 -5.40 -2.35 19.68
C THR A 144 -5.50 -2.94 21.01
N GLU A 145 -5.10 -3.52 20.98
CA GLU A 145 -4.98 -3.61 22.04
C GLU A 145 -4.12 -2.93 22.74
N VAL A 146 -4.47 -2.16 22.47
CA VAL A 146 -3.94 -1.51 22.74
C VAL A 146 -3.29 -1.63 23.77
N GLU A 147 -3.56 -1.91 23.60
CA GLU A 147 -3.28 -2.22 24.33
C GLU A 147 -2.51 -2.46 24.97
N LYS A 148 -2.60 -2.28 25.19
CA LYS A 148 -2.07 -2.39 25.97
C LYS A 148 -1.19 -2.47 26.25
#